data_7fa61d684e9ee721b7dbcee4af04e078
#
_entry.id   7fa61d684e9ee721b7dbcee4af04e078
#
_cell.length_a   1.000
_cell.length_b   1.000
_cell.length_c   1.000
_cell.angle_alpha   90.00
_cell.angle_beta   90.00
_cell.angle_gamma   90.00
#
_symmetry.space_group_name_H-M   'P 1'
#
loop_
_entity.id
_entity.type
_entity.pdbx_description
1 polymer ?
#
loop_
_entity_poly.entity_id
_entity_poly.type
_entity_poly.pdbx_seq_one_letter_code
_entity_poly.pdbx_strand_id
1 'polypeptide(L)'
;MLIVGAKGFAKEVLEVCHQNNELENLVFYDDLNQYIGEQLFNKFPILKSIEDAKSYFETIDNRFTIGIGNPHLRKMLVEKFEGIGGVNTSTIARNSSIGNYGNQINSGCNIMQKVIITNDIKIGKSVIINQLSSIGHDVIIGDYVEICPSVSISGNCFIGENTFIGTNSVILPKVKLGKNVVVGAGSVVTKDVPDNCTVVGIPAKVIKEG
;
A
#
# COMPACT_ATOMS: atom_id res chain seq x y z
N MET A 1 -13.44 -11.75 -3.31
CA MET A 1 -12.82 -10.42 -3.01
C MET A 1 -12.55 -9.65 -4.30
N LEU A 2 -12.75 -8.35 -4.33
CA LEU A 2 -12.46 -7.46 -5.46
C LEU A 2 -11.07 -6.80 -5.32
N ILE A 3 -10.21 -6.90 -6.34
CA ILE A 3 -8.96 -6.10 -6.43
C ILE A 3 -9.22 -4.91 -7.35
N VAL A 4 -9.11 -3.68 -6.83
CA VAL A 4 -9.30 -2.46 -7.60
C VAL A 4 -8.01 -2.09 -8.33
N GLY A 5 -8.06 -2.10 -9.67
CA GLY A 5 -6.94 -2.06 -10.60
C GLY A 5 -6.65 -3.44 -11.20
N ALA A 6 -6.17 -3.48 -12.46
CA ALA A 6 -5.85 -4.74 -13.16
C ALA A 6 -4.46 -4.72 -13.84
N LYS A 7 -3.57 -3.80 -13.40
CA LYS A 7 -2.20 -3.66 -13.92
C LYS A 7 -1.15 -4.12 -12.90
N GLY A 8 0.08 -3.66 -13.08
CA GLY A 8 1.29 -4.02 -12.35
C GLY A 8 1.07 -4.44 -10.90
N PHE A 9 0.84 -3.49 -10.00
CA PHE A 9 0.70 -3.78 -8.56
C PHE A 9 -0.50 -4.69 -8.24
N ALA A 10 -1.63 -4.59 -8.97
CA ALA A 10 -2.77 -5.48 -8.77
C ALA A 10 -2.40 -6.97 -9.01
N LYS A 11 -1.47 -7.25 -9.93
CA LYS A 11 -0.96 -8.61 -10.16
C LYS A 11 -0.08 -9.11 -9.02
N GLU A 12 0.64 -8.21 -8.36
CA GLU A 12 1.42 -8.54 -7.17
C GLU A 12 0.52 -8.82 -5.97
N VAL A 13 -0.57 -8.06 -5.81
CA VAL A 13 -1.61 -8.33 -4.80
C VAL A 13 -2.29 -9.67 -5.07
N LEU A 14 -2.59 -10.01 -6.34
CA LEU A 14 -3.13 -11.32 -6.71
C LEU A 14 -2.23 -12.45 -6.23
N GLU A 15 -0.91 -12.30 -6.37
CA GLU A 15 0.03 -13.33 -5.92
C GLU A 15 -0.02 -13.52 -4.39
N VAL A 16 -0.22 -12.45 -3.61
CA VAL A 16 -0.46 -12.57 -2.16
C VAL A 16 -1.75 -13.34 -1.89
N CYS A 17 -2.85 -13.00 -2.59
CA CYS A 17 -4.12 -13.72 -2.46
C CYS A 17 -3.97 -15.21 -2.83
N HIS A 18 -3.18 -15.52 -3.87
CA HIS A 18 -2.89 -16.90 -4.27
C HIS A 18 -2.17 -17.66 -3.15
N GLN A 19 -1.11 -17.09 -2.60
CA GLN A 19 -0.34 -17.70 -1.49
C GLN A 19 -1.19 -17.87 -0.22
N ASN A 20 -2.16 -17.01 -0.02
CA ASN A 20 -3.10 -17.08 1.09
C ASN A 20 -4.27 -18.06 0.87
N ASN A 21 -4.42 -18.66 -0.32
CA ASN A 21 -5.58 -19.45 -0.74
C ASN A 21 -6.90 -18.63 -0.76
N GLU A 22 -6.83 -17.35 -1.13
CA GLU A 22 -7.95 -16.41 -1.18
C GLU A 22 -8.38 -16.09 -2.62
N LEU A 23 -8.37 -17.11 -3.51
CA LEU A 23 -8.75 -16.94 -4.92
C LEU A 23 -10.23 -17.20 -5.21
N GLU A 24 -10.98 -17.70 -4.22
CA GLU A 24 -12.40 -17.97 -4.41
C GLU A 24 -13.16 -16.67 -4.70
N ASN A 25 -13.93 -16.67 -5.79
CA ASN A 25 -14.69 -15.53 -6.28
C ASN A 25 -13.85 -14.25 -6.48
N LEU A 26 -12.53 -14.37 -6.68
CA LEU A 26 -11.68 -13.20 -6.88
C LEU A 26 -11.93 -12.59 -8.26
N VAL A 27 -12.18 -11.27 -8.27
CA VAL A 27 -12.37 -10.47 -9.49
C VAL A 27 -11.51 -9.20 -9.43
N PHE A 28 -11.29 -8.59 -10.59
CA PHE A 28 -10.65 -7.29 -10.70
C PHE A 28 -11.64 -6.21 -11.08
N TYR A 29 -11.29 -4.95 -10.85
CA TYR A 29 -12.01 -3.80 -11.36
C TYR A 29 -11.06 -2.87 -12.12
N ASP A 30 -11.39 -2.54 -13.37
CA ASP A 30 -10.64 -1.56 -14.16
C ASP A 30 -11.57 -0.94 -15.21
N ASP A 31 -12.06 0.27 -14.94
CA ASP A 31 -12.96 1.03 -15.81
C ASP A 31 -12.21 1.92 -16.83
N LEU A 32 -10.91 2.10 -16.68
CA LEU A 32 -10.10 3.00 -17.51
C LEU A 32 -9.37 2.27 -18.64
N ASN A 33 -8.91 1.04 -18.41
CA ASN A 33 -8.03 0.34 -19.33
C ASN A 33 -8.76 -0.71 -20.13
N GLN A 34 -9.57 -0.27 -21.10
CA GLN A 34 -10.39 -1.18 -21.93
C GLN A 34 -9.58 -2.22 -22.70
N TYR A 35 -8.32 -1.94 -23.03
CA TYR A 35 -7.44 -2.87 -23.76
C TYR A 35 -6.98 -4.08 -22.96
N ILE A 36 -7.21 -4.12 -21.66
CA ILE A 36 -6.84 -5.30 -20.82
C ILE A 36 -7.77 -6.50 -21.09
N GLY A 37 -8.89 -6.28 -21.79
CA GLY A 37 -9.89 -7.32 -22.04
C GLY A 37 -10.84 -7.54 -20.84
N GLU A 38 -11.53 -8.67 -20.87
CA GLU A 38 -12.56 -9.02 -19.86
C GLU A 38 -12.03 -9.90 -18.72
N GLN A 39 -10.85 -10.51 -18.91
CA GLN A 39 -10.24 -11.39 -17.93
C GLN A 39 -8.74 -11.16 -17.82
N LEU A 40 -8.22 -11.15 -16.59
CA LEU A 40 -6.79 -11.19 -16.32
C LEU A 40 -6.33 -12.66 -16.28
N PHE A 41 -5.23 -12.96 -16.99
CA PHE A 41 -4.66 -14.32 -17.11
C PHE A 41 -5.65 -15.38 -17.64
N ASN A 42 -6.64 -14.99 -18.45
CA ASN A 42 -7.73 -15.87 -18.94
C ASN A 42 -8.45 -16.63 -17.81
N LYS A 43 -8.50 -16.07 -16.63
CA LYS A 43 -9.02 -16.73 -15.44
C LYS A 43 -9.87 -15.82 -14.55
N PHE A 44 -9.41 -14.59 -14.31
CA PHE A 44 -10.03 -13.70 -13.33
C PHE A 44 -10.85 -12.62 -14.04
N PRO A 45 -12.16 -12.56 -13.85
CA PRO A 45 -13.01 -11.53 -14.45
C PRO A 45 -12.58 -10.12 -14.09
N ILE A 46 -12.76 -9.17 -15.02
CA ILE A 46 -12.52 -7.75 -14.80
C ILE A 46 -13.84 -7.00 -14.93
N LEU A 47 -14.34 -6.49 -13.84
CA LEU A 47 -15.52 -5.63 -13.81
C LEU A 47 -15.19 -4.26 -14.41
N LYS A 48 -16.06 -3.73 -15.26
CA LYS A 48 -15.82 -2.52 -16.04
C LYS A 48 -16.70 -1.34 -15.64
N SER A 49 -17.67 -1.56 -14.77
CA SER A 49 -18.56 -0.51 -14.28
C SER A 49 -18.68 -0.54 -12.76
N ILE A 50 -19.07 0.61 -12.19
CA ILE A 50 -19.30 0.71 -10.74
C ILE A 50 -20.56 -0.06 -10.33
N GLU A 51 -21.53 -0.17 -11.24
CA GLU A 51 -22.76 -0.95 -11.09
C GLU A 51 -22.44 -2.43 -10.94
N ASP A 52 -21.51 -2.98 -11.75
CA ASP A 52 -21.05 -4.36 -11.63
C ASP A 52 -20.35 -4.60 -10.29
N ALA A 53 -19.50 -3.65 -9.86
CA ALA A 53 -18.81 -3.74 -8.58
C ALA A 53 -19.80 -3.71 -7.41
N LYS A 54 -20.82 -2.85 -7.47
CA LYS A 54 -21.89 -2.78 -6.47
C LYS A 54 -22.69 -4.09 -6.41
N SER A 55 -23.11 -4.60 -7.56
CA SER A 55 -23.81 -5.90 -7.64
C SER A 55 -22.95 -7.04 -7.08
N TYR A 56 -21.67 -7.05 -7.37
CA TYR A 56 -20.71 -8.02 -6.81
C TYR A 56 -20.65 -7.94 -5.28
N PHE A 57 -20.59 -6.74 -4.69
CA PHE A 57 -20.58 -6.53 -3.25
C PHE A 57 -21.88 -6.98 -2.59
N GLU A 58 -23.03 -6.76 -3.22
CA GLU A 58 -24.34 -7.12 -2.69
C GLU A 58 -24.60 -8.63 -2.75
N THR A 59 -24.03 -9.34 -3.72
CA THR A 59 -24.46 -10.72 -4.01
C THR A 59 -23.38 -11.77 -3.77
N ILE A 60 -22.09 -11.41 -3.79
CA ILE A 60 -20.99 -12.38 -3.77
C ILE A 60 -20.03 -12.14 -2.60
N ASP A 61 -19.33 -11.01 -2.60
CA ASP A 61 -18.31 -10.71 -1.58
C ASP A 61 -18.05 -9.20 -1.52
N ASN A 62 -18.34 -8.57 -0.40
CA ASN A 62 -18.18 -7.13 -0.25
C ASN A 62 -16.74 -6.68 0.12
N ARG A 63 -15.81 -7.61 0.28
CA ARG A 63 -14.41 -7.29 0.55
C ARG A 63 -13.72 -6.77 -0.71
N PHE A 64 -12.96 -5.69 -0.57
CA PHE A 64 -12.07 -5.22 -1.62
C PHE A 64 -10.69 -4.83 -1.08
N THR A 65 -9.72 -4.77 -1.97
CA THR A 65 -8.39 -4.21 -1.73
C THR A 65 -7.94 -3.38 -2.92
N ILE A 66 -7.03 -2.42 -2.71
CA ILE A 66 -6.58 -1.54 -3.77
C ILE A 66 -5.27 -2.04 -4.37
N GLY A 67 -5.27 -2.37 -5.66
CA GLY A 67 -4.11 -2.77 -6.45
C GLY A 67 -3.42 -1.60 -7.17
N ILE A 68 -3.38 -0.40 -6.56
CA ILE A 68 -2.83 0.83 -7.12
C ILE A 68 -1.93 1.50 -6.09
N GLY A 69 -0.68 1.80 -6.47
CA GLY A 69 0.33 2.36 -5.59
C GLY A 69 0.06 3.80 -5.15
N ASN A 70 -0.20 4.72 -6.10
CA ASN A 70 -0.28 6.15 -5.82
C ASN A 70 -1.18 6.50 -4.62
N PRO A 71 -0.65 7.15 -3.56
CA PRO A 71 -1.37 7.40 -2.30
C PRO A 71 -2.69 8.17 -2.47
N HIS A 72 -2.69 9.26 -3.25
CA HIS A 72 -3.88 10.09 -3.45
C HIS A 72 -4.96 9.37 -4.26
N LEU A 73 -4.57 8.68 -5.33
CA LEU A 73 -5.51 7.89 -6.13
C LEU A 73 -6.08 6.72 -5.31
N ARG A 74 -5.24 6.08 -4.49
CA ARG A 74 -5.66 5.01 -3.58
C ARG A 74 -6.71 5.50 -2.59
N LYS A 75 -6.50 6.68 -1.98
CA LYS A 75 -7.49 7.30 -1.08
C LYS A 75 -8.83 7.52 -1.77
N MET A 76 -8.84 8.15 -2.95
CA MET A 76 -10.08 8.37 -3.72
C MET A 76 -10.81 7.07 -4.03
N LEU A 77 -10.07 6.03 -4.40
CA LEU A 77 -10.65 4.72 -4.73
C LEU A 77 -11.21 4.03 -3.48
N VAL A 78 -10.53 4.10 -2.35
CA VAL A 78 -11.07 3.59 -1.08
C VAL A 78 -12.41 4.25 -0.77
N GLU A 79 -12.48 5.57 -0.79
CA GLU A 79 -13.71 6.32 -0.54
C GLU A 79 -14.83 5.96 -1.55
N LYS A 80 -14.47 5.80 -2.85
CA LYS A 80 -15.42 5.40 -3.91
C LYS A 80 -16.03 4.02 -3.62
N PHE A 81 -15.20 3.03 -3.29
CA PHE A 81 -15.67 1.65 -3.12
C PHE A 81 -16.32 1.41 -1.76
N GLU A 82 -15.90 2.08 -0.69
CA GLU A 82 -16.62 2.09 0.59
C GLU A 82 -18.01 2.73 0.43
N GLY A 83 -18.12 3.80 -0.38
CA GLY A 83 -19.39 4.49 -0.67
C GLY A 83 -20.46 3.62 -1.37
N ILE A 84 -20.08 2.52 -2.01
CA ILE A 84 -21.00 1.54 -2.61
C ILE A 84 -21.15 0.25 -1.81
N GLY A 85 -20.72 0.24 -0.55
CA GLY A 85 -20.89 -0.89 0.38
C GLY A 85 -19.72 -1.86 0.46
N GLY A 86 -18.59 -1.54 -0.16
CA GLY A 86 -17.37 -2.33 -0.04
C GLY A 86 -16.70 -2.20 1.32
N VAL A 87 -16.02 -3.26 1.76
CA VAL A 87 -15.22 -3.32 2.99
C VAL A 87 -13.74 -3.39 2.61
N ASN A 88 -13.00 -2.32 2.88
CA ASN A 88 -11.57 -2.23 2.58
C ASN A 88 -10.77 -3.21 3.45
N THR A 89 -10.22 -4.24 2.82
CA THR A 89 -9.62 -5.41 3.47
C THR A 89 -8.13 -5.47 3.21
N SER A 90 -7.36 -5.77 4.25
CA SER A 90 -5.91 -5.93 4.12
C SER A 90 -5.53 -7.25 3.46
N THR A 91 -4.46 -7.22 2.64
CA THR A 91 -3.79 -8.41 2.14
C THR A 91 -2.37 -8.49 2.73
N ILE A 92 -2.11 -9.54 3.49
CA ILE A 92 -0.82 -9.72 4.18
C ILE A 92 -0.20 -11.03 3.72
N ALA A 93 0.99 -10.94 3.11
CA ALA A 93 1.70 -12.11 2.63
C ALA A 93 2.11 -13.03 3.78
N ARG A 94 1.85 -14.33 3.67
CA ARG A 94 2.19 -15.33 4.70
C ARG A 94 3.66 -15.40 5.05
N ASN A 95 4.53 -15.02 4.11
CA ASN A 95 5.97 -15.01 4.31
C ASN A 95 6.53 -13.65 4.73
N SER A 96 5.67 -12.70 5.12
CA SER A 96 6.07 -11.53 5.88
C SER A 96 6.33 -11.92 7.35
N SER A 97 7.26 -11.23 7.99
CA SER A 97 7.60 -11.43 9.41
C SER A 97 7.08 -10.24 10.21
N ILE A 98 6.02 -10.46 10.98
CA ILE A 98 5.41 -9.41 11.82
C ILE A 98 5.59 -9.80 13.28
N GLY A 99 6.21 -8.91 14.08
CA GLY A 99 6.43 -9.10 15.50
C GLY A 99 5.12 -9.24 16.28
N ASN A 100 5.18 -9.96 17.39
CA ASN A 100 3.99 -10.33 18.18
C ASN A 100 3.58 -9.28 19.21
N TYR A 101 4.35 -8.22 19.41
CA TYR A 101 4.15 -7.31 20.54
C TYR A 101 3.92 -5.88 20.07
N GLY A 102 2.84 -5.26 20.56
CA GLY A 102 2.53 -3.84 20.42
C GLY A 102 2.15 -3.36 19.01
N ASN A 103 2.10 -4.25 18.00
CA ASN A 103 1.78 -3.87 16.63
C ASN A 103 0.28 -3.62 16.44
N GLN A 104 -0.04 -2.52 15.75
CA GLN A 104 -1.38 -2.15 15.33
C GLN A 104 -1.37 -1.88 13.83
N ILE A 105 -2.12 -2.67 13.06
CA ILE A 105 -2.24 -2.54 11.61
C ILE A 105 -3.71 -2.28 11.29
N ASN A 106 -4.01 -1.10 10.73
CA ASN A 106 -5.37 -0.73 10.35
C ASN A 106 -5.79 -1.42 9.04
N SER A 107 -7.07 -1.27 8.68
CA SER A 107 -7.68 -1.94 7.52
C SER A 107 -7.11 -1.47 6.17
N GLY A 108 -7.25 -2.32 5.16
CA GLY A 108 -6.91 -2.01 3.78
C GLY A 108 -5.42 -1.99 3.45
N CYS A 109 -4.56 -2.46 4.36
CA CYS A 109 -3.12 -2.49 4.12
C CYS A 109 -2.71 -3.64 3.19
N ASN A 110 -1.78 -3.36 2.27
CA ASN A 110 -1.11 -4.39 1.48
C ASN A 110 0.32 -4.58 2.01
N ILE A 111 0.57 -5.68 2.69
CA ILE A 111 1.89 -6.06 3.20
C ILE A 111 2.42 -7.20 2.35
N MET A 112 3.44 -6.89 1.55
CA MET A 112 3.93 -7.78 0.51
C MET A 112 4.95 -8.80 1.04
N GLN A 113 5.42 -9.68 0.17
CA GLN A 113 6.30 -10.78 0.52
C GLN A 113 7.62 -10.31 1.14
N LYS A 114 8.08 -11.06 2.15
CA LYS A 114 9.37 -10.83 2.84
C LYS A 114 9.51 -9.46 3.51
N VAL A 115 8.40 -8.79 3.80
CA VAL A 115 8.40 -7.60 4.64
C VAL A 115 8.72 -8.01 6.07
N ILE A 116 9.52 -7.21 6.76
CA ILE A 116 9.83 -7.36 8.19
C ILE A 116 9.26 -6.18 8.96
N ILE A 117 8.37 -6.45 9.90
CA ILE A 117 7.80 -5.47 10.83
C ILE A 117 8.18 -5.93 12.24
N THR A 118 8.93 -5.11 12.99
CA THR A 118 9.38 -5.50 14.34
C THR A 118 8.26 -5.30 15.37
N ASN A 119 8.48 -4.62 16.49
CA ASN A 119 7.49 -4.45 17.55
C ASN A 119 7.14 -2.99 17.82
N ASP A 120 5.99 -2.75 18.48
CA ASP A 120 5.48 -1.43 18.88
C ASP A 120 5.26 -0.49 17.69
N ILE A 121 4.77 -1.02 16.57
CA ILE A 121 4.56 -0.29 15.32
C ILE A 121 3.08 0.01 15.12
N LYS A 122 2.76 1.25 14.71
CA LYS A 122 1.40 1.66 14.34
C LYS A 122 1.36 1.96 12.85
N ILE A 123 0.50 1.24 12.13
CA ILE A 123 0.30 1.39 10.68
C ILE A 123 -1.12 1.88 10.42
N GLY A 124 -1.25 3.00 9.73
CA GLY A 124 -2.50 3.62 9.33
C GLY A 124 -3.29 2.80 8.30
N LYS A 125 -4.40 3.36 7.84
CA LYS A 125 -5.29 2.73 6.85
C LYS A 125 -4.65 2.71 5.47
N SER A 126 -4.91 1.63 4.72
CA SER A 126 -4.55 1.51 3.30
C SER A 126 -3.07 1.81 3.01
N VAL A 127 -2.18 1.42 3.90
CA VAL A 127 -0.73 1.52 3.72
C VAL A 127 -0.26 0.38 2.83
N ILE A 128 0.65 0.68 1.91
CA ILE A 128 1.36 -0.31 1.11
C ILE A 128 2.79 -0.43 1.63
N ILE A 129 3.20 -1.66 1.97
CA ILE A 129 4.59 -1.99 2.28
C ILE A 129 5.02 -3.05 1.28
N ASN A 130 5.83 -2.63 0.31
CA ASN A 130 6.30 -3.50 -0.75
C ASN A 130 7.41 -4.45 -0.30
N GLN A 131 7.69 -5.43 -1.16
CA GLN A 131 8.57 -6.56 -0.91
C GLN A 131 9.93 -6.15 -0.34
N LEU A 132 10.47 -6.97 0.55
CA LEU A 132 11.82 -6.82 1.10
C LEU A 132 12.04 -5.56 1.97
N SER A 133 10.98 -4.83 2.29
CA SER A 133 11.10 -3.64 3.16
C SER A 133 11.15 -4.04 4.64
N SER A 134 11.83 -3.23 5.44
CA SER A 134 11.95 -3.45 6.90
C SER A 134 11.52 -2.22 7.69
N ILE A 135 10.71 -2.46 8.73
CA ILE A 135 10.19 -1.43 9.64
C ILE A 135 10.73 -1.72 11.03
N GLY A 136 11.54 -0.80 11.54
CA GLY A 136 12.13 -0.85 12.87
C GLY A 136 11.09 -0.59 13.98
N HIS A 137 11.50 -0.81 15.22
CA HIS A 137 10.65 -0.66 16.40
C HIS A 137 10.16 0.78 16.63
N ASP A 138 9.01 0.95 17.29
CA ASP A 138 8.42 2.25 17.67
C ASP A 138 8.16 3.19 16.46
N VAL A 139 7.91 2.64 15.27
CA VAL A 139 7.59 3.42 14.08
C VAL A 139 6.09 3.68 14.01
N ILE A 140 5.73 4.92 13.63
CA ILE A 140 4.35 5.32 13.34
C ILE A 140 4.26 5.67 11.86
N ILE A 141 3.36 5.01 11.14
CA ILE A 141 3.08 5.22 9.72
C ILE A 141 1.65 5.71 9.58
N GLY A 142 1.46 6.88 8.98
CA GLY A 142 0.15 7.48 8.71
C GLY A 142 -0.63 6.74 7.62
N ASP A 143 -1.85 7.21 7.37
CA ASP A 143 -2.74 6.62 6.38
C ASP A 143 -2.21 6.80 4.95
N TYR A 144 -2.52 5.85 4.08
CA TYR A 144 -2.22 5.88 2.64
C TYR A 144 -0.73 6.02 2.28
N VAL A 145 0.20 5.78 3.19
CA VAL A 145 1.64 5.77 2.89
C VAL A 145 1.96 4.64 1.91
N GLU A 146 2.86 4.91 0.96
CA GLU A 146 3.44 3.90 0.09
C GLU A 146 4.92 3.74 0.37
N ILE A 147 5.31 2.56 0.78
CA ILE A 147 6.70 2.15 1.00
C ILE A 147 7.08 1.20 -0.13
N CYS A 148 7.93 1.69 -1.05
CA CYS A 148 8.38 0.94 -2.21
C CYS A 148 9.33 -0.22 -1.83
N PRO A 149 9.64 -1.14 -2.76
CA PRO A 149 10.50 -2.30 -2.47
C PRO A 149 11.85 -1.95 -1.84
N SER A 150 12.30 -2.79 -0.91
CA SER A 150 13.62 -2.71 -0.27
C SER A 150 13.87 -1.41 0.52
N VAL A 151 12.85 -0.74 0.99
CA VAL A 151 12.99 0.43 1.87
C VAL A 151 13.30 -0.04 3.28
N SER A 152 14.24 0.65 3.95
CA SER A 152 14.57 0.43 5.36
C SER A 152 14.17 1.64 6.19
N ILE A 153 13.22 1.47 7.10
CA ILE A 153 12.82 2.48 8.09
C ILE A 153 13.36 2.07 9.45
N SER A 154 14.26 2.86 9.99
CA SER A 154 14.87 2.62 11.30
C SER A 154 13.90 2.93 12.45
N GLY A 155 14.27 2.56 13.67
CA GLY A 155 13.41 2.71 14.84
C GLY A 155 13.06 4.16 15.19
N ASN A 156 11.90 4.34 15.86
CA ASN A 156 11.38 5.63 16.36
C ASN A 156 11.08 6.66 15.25
N CYS A 157 10.86 6.25 14.02
CA CYS A 157 10.49 7.16 12.93
C CYS A 157 9.00 7.48 12.92
N PHE A 158 8.67 8.65 12.39
CA PHE A 158 7.30 9.06 12.09
C PHE A 158 7.17 9.31 10.58
N ILE A 159 6.19 8.69 9.94
CA ILE A 159 5.88 8.86 8.51
C ILE A 159 4.47 9.42 8.39
N GLY A 160 4.36 10.66 7.91
CA GLY A 160 3.07 11.34 7.73
C GLY A 160 2.22 10.72 6.61
N GLU A 161 0.92 10.99 6.66
CA GLU A 161 -0.05 10.45 5.69
C GLU A 161 0.28 10.82 4.24
N ASN A 162 -0.15 9.99 3.28
CA ASN A 162 0.06 10.15 1.84
C ASN A 162 1.54 10.25 1.40
N THR A 163 2.48 9.92 2.25
CA THR A 163 3.91 9.96 1.93
C THR A 163 4.29 8.77 1.04
N PHE A 164 5.13 9.04 0.04
CA PHE A 164 5.72 8.05 -0.86
C PHE A 164 7.21 7.90 -0.58
N ILE A 165 7.67 6.68 -0.31
CA ILE A 165 9.08 6.38 -0.07
C ILE A 165 9.57 5.46 -1.18
N GLY A 166 10.44 6.00 -2.05
CA GLY A 166 10.95 5.34 -3.24
C GLY A 166 11.87 4.15 -2.94
N THR A 167 11.94 3.23 -3.90
CA THR A 167 12.71 1.97 -3.82
C THR A 167 14.14 2.16 -3.29
N ASN A 168 14.60 1.23 -2.44
CA ASN A 168 15.96 1.23 -1.84
C ASN A 168 16.30 2.47 -1.00
N SER A 169 15.33 3.21 -0.51
CA SER A 169 15.58 4.35 0.40
C SER A 169 15.79 3.89 1.83
N VAL A 170 16.57 4.66 2.57
CA VAL A 170 16.85 4.45 4.00
C VAL A 170 16.42 5.66 4.80
N ILE A 171 15.60 5.45 5.83
CA ILE A 171 15.19 6.47 6.79
C ILE A 171 15.92 6.20 8.10
N LEU A 172 16.78 7.13 8.53
CA LEU A 172 17.59 6.97 9.73
C LEU A 172 16.75 7.07 11.02
N PRO A 173 17.25 6.56 12.16
CA PRO A 173 16.49 6.54 13.40
C PRO A 173 15.99 7.92 13.83
N LYS A 174 14.75 7.96 14.35
CA LYS A 174 14.09 9.14 14.91
C LYS A 174 13.73 10.23 13.89
N VAL A 175 13.94 10.00 12.60
CA VAL A 175 13.53 10.93 11.53
C VAL A 175 12.01 11.02 11.45
N LYS A 176 11.50 12.23 11.26
CA LYS A 176 10.10 12.52 10.99
C LYS A 176 9.93 12.99 9.55
N LEU A 177 9.15 12.25 8.79
CA LEU A 177 8.65 12.71 7.49
C LEU A 177 7.25 13.28 7.69
N GLY A 178 7.02 14.49 7.21
CA GLY A 178 5.71 15.11 7.19
C GLY A 178 4.72 14.41 6.26
N LYS A 179 3.56 15.04 6.06
CA LYS A 179 2.52 14.58 5.14
C LYS A 179 2.89 14.88 3.68
N ASN A 180 2.42 14.05 2.75
CA ASN A 180 2.64 14.25 1.32
C ASN A 180 4.13 14.38 0.92
N VAL A 181 5.03 13.81 1.70
CA VAL A 181 6.46 13.81 1.37
C VAL A 181 6.74 12.79 0.28
N VAL A 182 7.61 13.14 -0.65
CA VAL A 182 8.14 12.23 -1.67
C VAL A 182 9.62 12.02 -1.40
N VAL A 183 10.01 10.80 -1.07
CA VAL A 183 11.41 10.39 -0.97
C VAL A 183 11.78 9.68 -2.27
N GLY A 184 12.74 10.23 -3.02
CA GLY A 184 13.23 9.62 -4.26
C GLY A 184 13.97 8.30 -4.00
N ALA A 185 13.95 7.41 -4.97
CA ALA A 185 14.60 6.09 -4.88
C ALA A 185 16.08 6.20 -4.51
N GLY A 186 16.60 5.26 -3.70
CA GLY A 186 17.99 5.20 -3.28
C GLY A 186 18.43 6.33 -2.33
N SER A 187 17.52 7.10 -1.79
CA SER A 187 17.85 8.21 -0.89
C SER A 187 18.14 7.75 0.53
N VAL A 188 19.06 8.45 1.22
CA VAL A 188 19.30 8.28 2.66
C VAL A 188 18.84 9.54 3.41
N VAL A 189 17.69 9.44 4.07
CA VAL A 189 17.10 10.55 4.81
C VAL A 189 17.67 10.58 6.23
N THR A 190 18.43 11.63 6.53
CA THR A 190 19.19 11.78 7.79
C THR A 190 18.62 12.83 8.73
N LYS A 191 17.62 13.60 8.29
CA LYS A 191 16.99 14.69 9.03
C LYS A 191 15.49 14.72 8.75
N ASP A 192 14.74 15.37 9.63
CA ASP A 192 13.31 15.59 9.45
C ASP A 192 13.01 16.31 8.13
N VAL A 193 11.89 15.96 7.52
CA VAL A 193 11.42 16.53 6.26
C VAL A 193 10.04 17.12 6.49
N PRO A 194 9.83 18.43 6.21
CA PRO A 194 8.52 19.08 6.34
C PRO A 194 7.47 18.49 5.38
N ASP A 195 6.20 18.82 5.62
CA ASP A 195 5.09 18.46 4.76
C ASP A 195 5.30 18.93 3.31
N ASN A 196 4.74 18.18 2.36
CA ASN A 196 4.69 18.50 0.92
C ASN A 196 6.06 18.64 0.24
N CYS A 197 7.15 18.16 0.84
CA CYS A 197 8.48 18.25 0.27
C CYS A 197 8.84 17.01 -0.55
N THR A 198 9.68 17.22 -1.58
CA THR A 198 10.38 16.14 -2.27
C THR A 198 11.85 16.15 -1.90
N VAL A 199 12.38 15.01 -1.46
CA VAL A 199 13.79 14.83 -1.07
C VAL A 199 14.46 13.73 -1.87
N VAL A 200 15.73 13.94 -2.27
CA VAL A 200 16.53 12.95 -3.00
C VAL A 200 17.99 13.00 -2.57
N GLY A 201 18.70 11.90 -2.76
CA GLY A 201 20.17 11.82 -2.65
C GLY A 201 20.69 11.22 -1.34
N ILE A 202 22.03 11.19 -1.20
CA ILE A 202 22.80 10.66 -0.05
C ILE A 202 23.81 11.70 0.39
N PRO A 203 23.60 12.44 1.51
CA PRO A 203 22.34 12.49 2.27
C PRO A 203 21.22 13.18 1.48
N ALA A 204 19.97 12.82 1.76
CA ALA A 204 18.81 13.40 1.08
C ALA A 204 18.68 14.91 1.33
N LYS A 205 18.35 15.65 0.27
CA LYS A 205 18.14 17.10 0.28
C LYS A 205 16.79 17.42 -0.32
N VAL A 206 16.13 18.47 0.19
CA VAL A 206 14.91 19.02 -0.41
C VAL A 206 15.24 19.57 -1.80
N ILE A 207 14.51 19.09 -2.81
CA ILE A 207 14.61 19.59 -4.19
C ILE A 207 13.33 20.27 -4.66
N LYS A 208 12.24 20.10 -3.92
CA LYS A 208 10.95 20.75 -4.18
C LYS A 208 10.22 20.91 -2.85
N GLU A 209 9.67 22.09 -2.65
CA GLU A 209 8.72 22.44 -1.58
C GLU A 209 7.34 22.64 -2.21
N GLY A 210 6.28 22.15 -1.56
CA GLY A 210 4.91 22.24 -2.02
C GLY A 210 4.18 23.45 -1.47
#